data_e369d1ddaed703f500c9f5355e41e08f
#
_entry.id   e369d1ddaed703f500c9f5355e41e08f
#
_cell.length_a   1.000
_cell.length_b   1.000
_cell.length_c   1.000
_cell.angle_alpha   90.00
_cell.angle_beta   90.00
_cell.angle_gamma   90.00
#
_symmetry.space_group_name_H-M   'P 1'
#
loop_
_entity.id
_entity.type
_entity.pdbx_description
1 polymer ?
#
loop_
_entity_poly.entity_id
_entity_poly.type
_entity_poly.pdbx_seq_one_letter_code
_entity_poly.pdbx_strand_id
1 'polypeptide(L)'
;HMITEKVAIPEEIGKTGHYHMRPVRAADFLILVQRRSDLFQEIIRACKAQNLPIAGADRLKLGAEMAVKDLLALLAFLATPEDDLSLAVVLKSPLVGWDEQTLFTLAQGRGRKFLWQVLRAATDQHGHLIAMLNDLLLQADFLRPYELLERVLTHYAGRKLLLGRLGQEAE
;
A
#
# COMPACT_ATOMS: atom_id res chain seq x y z
N HIS A 1 1.51 4.86 -30.29
CA HIS A 1 1.41 4.98 -31.74
C HIS A 1 1.69 3.64 -32.43
N MET A 2 2.94 3.14 -32.44
CA MET A 2 3.30 1.88 -33.14
C MET A 2 2.49 0.66 -32.69
N ILE A 3 2.20 0.51 -31.41
CA ILE A 3 1.39 -0.58 -30.87
C ILE A 3 -0.08 -0.41 -31.27
N THR A 4 -0.61 0.80 -31.20
CA THR A 4 -1.99 1.13 -31.56
C THR A 4 -2.24 0.94 -33.05
N GLU A 5 -1.26 1.29 -33.89
CA GLU A 5 -1.32 1.13 -35.34
C GLU A 5 -0.94 -0.26 -35.84
N LYS A 6 -0.59 -1.18 -34.90
CA LYS A 6 -0.21 -2.56 -35.22
C LYS A 6 0.90 -2.65 -36.26
N VAL A 7 1.92 -1.79 -36.17
CA VAL A 7 3.08 -1.83 -37.06
C VAL A 7 3.63 -3.26 -37.11
N ALA A 8 3.88 -3.77 -38.32
CA ALA A 8 4.40 -5.12 -38.50
C ALA A 8 5.93 -5.15 -38.33
N ILE A 9 6.42 -6.11 -37.57
CA ILE A 9 7.84 -6.39 -37.38
C ILE A 9 8.16 -7.83 -37.75
N PRO A 10 9.37 -8.13 -38.25
CA PRO A 10 9.80 -9.49 -38.54
C PRO A 10 10.10 -10.24 -37.22
N GLU A 11 9.58 -11.45 -37.10
CA GLU A 11 9.91 -12.38 -36.01
C GLU A 11 10.48 -13.67 -36.60
N GLU A 12 11.59 -14.14 -36.06
CA GLU A 12 12.23 -15.36 -36.51
C GLU A 12 11.45 -16.59 -36.10
N ILE A 13 11.22 -17.51 -37.01
CA ILE A 13 10.53 -18.78 -36.76
C ILE A 13 11.54 -19.80 -36.21
N GLY A 14 11.52 -19.95 -34.88
CA GLY A 14 12.53 -20.76 -34.22
C GLY A 14 13.93 -20.13 -34.35
N LYS A 15 14.96 -20.87 -34.59
CA LYS A 15 16.33 -20.37 -34.90
C LYS A 15 16.72 -20.83 -36.29
N THR A 16 15.84 -20.61 -37.28
CA THR A 16 15.96 -21.17 -38.62
C THR A 16 16.41 -20.17 -39.67
N GLY A 17 16.54 -18.88 -39.32
CA GLY A 17 16.81 -17.82 -40.29
C GLY A 17 15.61 -17.40 -41.15
N HIS A 18 14.43 -18.03 -40.95
CA HIS A 18 13.18 -17.65 -41.60
C HIS A 18 12.37 -16.71 -40.72
N TYR A 19 11.74 -15.71 -41.33
CA TYR A 19 11.00 -14.66 -40.64
C TYR A 19 9.55 -14.62 -41.12
N HIS A 20 8.63 -14.33 -40.19
CA HIS A 20 7.27 -13.95 -40.53
C HIS A 20 6.97 -12.56 -39.95
N MET A 21 6.03 -11.87 -40.56
CA MET A 21 5.62 -10.53 -40.10
C MET A 21 4.52 -10.66 -39.06
N ARG A 22 4.69 -10.03 -37.90
CA ARG A 22 3.64 -9.93 -36.87
C ARG A 22 3.46 -8.51 -36.36
N PRO A 23 2.28 -8.18 -35.78
CA PRO A 23 2.10 -6.89 -35.12
C PRO A 23 3.06 -6.71 -33.96
N VAL A 24 3.60 -5.49 -33.80
CA VAL A 24 4.42 -5.09 -32.66
C VAL A 24 3.63 -5.17 -31.34
N ARG A 25 4.27 -5.61 -30.28
CA ARG A 25 3.70 -5.74 -28.94
C ARG A 25 4.53 -4.90 -27.95
N ALA A 26 3.97 -4.59 -26.78
CA ALA A 26 4.71 -3.88 -25.72
C ALA A 26 6.01 -4.59 -25.32
N ALA A 27 6.03 -5.92 -25.34
CA ALA A 27 7.20 -6.75 -25.04
C ALA A 27 8.36 -6.61 -26.04
N ASP A 28 8.14 -6.02 -27.21
CA ASP A 28 9.20 -5.78 -28.20
C ASP A 28 10.01 -4.51 -27.91
N PHE A 29 9.60 -3.71 -26.93
CA PHE A 29 10.29 -2.49 -26.53
C PHE A 29 11.10 -2.73 -25.27
N LEU A 30 12.38 -2.36 -25.30
CA LEU A 30 13.26 -2.37 -24.14
C LEU A 30 13.75 -0.94 -23.88
N ILE A 31 13.45 -0.41 -22.71
CA ILE A 31 13.91 0.91 -22.27
C ILE A 31 15.03 0.71 -21.26
N LEU A 32 16.24 1.13 -21.62
CA LEU A 32 17.41 1.05 -20.75
C LEU A 32 17.70 2.41 -20.14
N VAL A 33 17.91 2.44 -18.84
CA VAL A 33 18.32 3.63 -18.09
C VAL A 33 19.61 3.35 -17.33
N GLN A 34 20.54 4.31 -17.29
CA GLN A 34 21.82 4.14 -16.59
C GLN A 34 21.62 4.14 -15.06
N ARG A 35 20.68 4.92 -14.56
CA ARG A 35 20.35 5.04 -13.14
C ARG A 35 18.83 5.07 -12.97
N ARG A 36 18.35 4.50 -11.86
CA ARG A 36 16.95 4.61 -11.43
C ARG A 36 16.77 5.98 -10.77
N SER A 37 16.54 7.00 -11.60
CA SER A 37 16.28 8.39 -11.21
C SER A 37 14.78 8.71 -11.38
N ASP A 38 14.43 9.97 -11.15
CA ASP A 38 13.07 10.47 -11.36
C ASP A 38 12.58 10.21 -12.79
N LEU A 39 13.47 10.29 -13.77
CA LEU A 39 13.16 9.95 -15.17
C LEU A 39 12.63 8.51 -15.30
N PHE A 40 13.18 7.55 -14.57
CA PHE A 40 12.71 6.17 -14.61
C PHE A 40 11.27 6.05 -14.09
N GLN A 41 10.95 6.77 -13.01
CA GLN A 41 9.60 6.81 -12.44
C GLN A 41 8.61 7.49 -13.39
N GLU A 42 9.03 8.57 -14.06
CA GLU A 42 8.19 9.26 -15.05
C GLU A 42 7.90 8.38 -16.28
N ILE A 43 8.89 7.60 -16.74
CA ILE A 43 8.69 6.64 -17.84
C ILE A 43 7.63 5.59 -17.43
N ILE A 44 7.72 5.03 -16.21
CA ILE A 44 6.74 4.06 -15.70
C ILE A 44 5.35 4.72 -15.64
N ARG A 45 5.26 5.91 -15.08
CA ARG A 45 4.00 6.66 -14.98
C ARG A 45 3.38 6.93 -16.35
N ALA A 46 4.18 7.39 -17.31
CA ALA A 46 3.72 7.64 -18.67
C ALA A 46 3.22 6.38 -19.37
N CYS A 47 3.92 5.25 -19.20
CA CYS A 47 3.48 3.97 -19.76
C CYS A 47 2.18 3.48 -19.13
N LYS A 48 2.04 3.58 -17.80
CA LYS A 48 0.79 3.24 -17.09
C LYS A 48 -0.38 4.13 -17.54
N ALA A 49 -0.16 5.43 -17.70
CA ALA A 49 -1.16 6.37 -18.20
C ALA A 49 -1.66 6.03 -19.62
N GLN A 50 -0.83 5.38 -20.42
CA GLN A 50 -1.18 4.89 -21.76
C GLN A 50 -1.67 3.42 -21.76
N ASN A 51 -1.92 2.82 -20.59
CA ASN A 51 -2.30 1.41 -20.42
C ASN A 51 -1.33 0.43 -21.10
N LEU A 52 -0.03 0.76 -21.15
CA LEU A 52 0.98 -0.13 -21.69
C LEU A 52 1.45 -1.10 -20.59
N PRO A 53 1.43 -2.42 -20.84
CA PRO A 53 1.97 -3.39 -19.90
C PRO A 53 3.48 -3.22 -19.77
N ILE A 54 3.97 -3.08 -18.53
CA ILE A 54 5.38 -2.93 -18.23
C ILE A 54 5.83 -4.16 -17.44
N ALA A 55 6.86 -4.86 -17.95
CA ALA A 55 7.48 -5.95 -17.23
C ALA A 55 8.79 -5.50 -16.58
N GLY A 56 9.07 -5.97 -15.36
CA GLY A 56 10.35 -5.76 -14.67
C GLY A 56 10.63 -4.33 -14.20
N ALA A 57 9.61 -3.47 -14.17
CA ALA A 57 9.76 -2.09 -13.73
C ALA A 57 10.02 -1.98 -12.23
N ASP A 58 9.79 -3.04 -11.46
CA ASP A 58 9.60 -2.86 -10.04
C ASP A 58 10.43 -3.80 -9.17
N ARG A 59 11.52 -3.27 -8.64
CA ARG A 59 11.81 -3.48 -7.23
C ARG A 59 11.01 -2.43 -6.48
N LEU A 60 9.75 -2.72 -6.20
CA LEU A 60 8.92 -1.97 -5.26
C LEU A 60 9.77 -1.74 -4.02
N LYS A 61 10.01 -0.48 -3.68
CA LYS A 61 10.42 -0.13 -2.34
C LYS A 61 9.16 -0.28 -1.49
N LEU A 62 8.82 -1.53 -1.12
CA LEU A 62 7.62 -1.85 -0.34
C LEU A 62 7.39 -0.85 0.81
N GLY A 63 8.46 -0.49 1.52
CA GLY A 63 8.39 0.50 2.59
C GLY A 63 8.10 1.95 2.14
N ALA A 64 8.02 2.24 0.84
CA ALA A 64 7.60 3.56 0.34
C ALA A 64 6.09 3.65 0.11
N GLU A 65 5.43 2.50 -0.07
CA GLU A 65 3.99 2.42 -0.32
C GLU A 65 3.18 2.81 0.92
N MET A 66 2.12 3.60 0.72
CA MET A 66 1.31 4.13 1.83
C MET A 66 0.65 3.00 2.63
N ALA A 67 0.09 1.99 1.96
CA ALA A 67 -0.53 0.85 2.63
C ALA A 67 0.46 0.10 3.54
N VAL A 68 1.71 -0.07 3.08
CA VAL A 68 2.76 -0.71 3.88
C VAL A 68 3.15 0.14 5.08
N LYS A 69 3.25 1.47 4.92
CA LYS A 69 3.53 2.39 6.04
C LYS A 69 2.43 2.37 7.09
N ASP A 70 1.17 2.32 6.67
CA ASP A 70 0.02 2.24 7.58
C ASP A 70 0.02 0.93 8.37
N LEU A 71 0.31 -0.21 7.71
CA LEU A 71 0.44 -1.50 8.37
C LEU A 71 1.66 -1.57 9.31
N LEU A 72 2.79 -0.96 8.93
CA LEU A 72 3.97 -0.85 9.80
C LEU A 72 3.69 0.01 11.02
N ALA A 73 2.96 1.11 10.87
CA ALA A 73 2.53 1.94 12.00
C ALA A 73 1.62 1.16 12.96
N LEU A 74 0.70 0.35 12.42
CA LEU A 74 -0.12 -0.52 13.24
C LEU A 74 0.73 -1.53 14.03
N LEU A 75 1.67 -2.20 13.40
CA LEU A 75 2.58 -3.15 14.08
C LEU A 75 3.44 -2.43 15.14
N ALA A 76 3.93 -1.22 14.87
CA ALA A 76 4.68 -0.42 15.83
C ALA A 76 3.84 -0.06 17.06
N PHE A 77 2.60 0.37 16.85
CA PHE A 77 1.65 0.62 17.94
C PHE A 77 1.36 -0.65 18.75
N LEU A 78 1.14 -1.79 18.09
CA LEU A 78 0.86 -3.06 18.77
C LEU A 78 2.08 -3.54 19.59
N ALA A 79 3.29 -3.26 19.14
CA ALA A 79 4.52 -3.54 19.89
C ALA A 79 4.77 -2.56 21.04
N THR A 80 4.33 -1.31 20.90
CA THR A 80 4.53 -0.24 21.88
C THR A 80 3.28 0.65 21.97
N PRO A 81 2.29 0.29 22.79
CA PRO A 81 1.02 1.03 22.91
C PRO A 81 1.17 2.50 23.37
N GLU A 82 2.32 2.87 23.91
CA GLU A 82 2.70 4.23 24.28
C GLU A 82 3.19 5.06 23.10
N ASP A 83 3.38 4.49 21.93
CA ASP A 83 3.76 5.21 20.71
C ASP A 83 2.55 5.97 20.13
N ASP A 84 2.39 7.19 20.60
CA ASP A 84 1.33 8.11 20.18
C ASP A 84 1.39 8.42 18.68
N LEU A 85 2.59 8.49 18.09
CA LEU A 85 2.76 8.81 16.69
C LEU A 85 2.25 7.65 15.80
N SER A 86 2.67 6.45 16.11
CA SER A 86 2.21 5.25 15.38
C SER A 86 0.69 5.08 15.51
N LEU A 87 0.12 5.28 16.68
CA LEU A 87 -1.35 5.25 16.85
C LEU A 87 -2.03 6.35 16.04
N ALA A 88 -1.52 7.58 16.04
CA ALA A 88 -2.08 8.67 15.26
C ALA A 88 -2.07 8.37 13.74
N VAL A 89 -1.00 7.77 13.23
CA VAL A 89 -0.92 7.30 11.84
C VAL A 89 -2.00 6.26 11.56
N VAL A 90 -2.15 5.25 12.43
CA VAL A 90 -3.20 4.22 12.30
C VAL A 90 -4.59 4.83 12.27
N LEU A 91 -4.90 5.77 13.18
CA LEU A 91 -6.21 6.43 13.24
C LEU A 91 -6.53 7.22 11.97
N LYS A 92 -5.52 7.83 11.34
CA LYS A 92 -5.68 8.57 10.07
C LYS A 92 -5.62 7.68 8.83
N SER A 93 -5.07 6.47 8.94
CA SER A 93 -4.97 5.53 7.83
C SER A 93 -6.34 5.09 7.33
N PRO A 94 -6.44 4.52 6.11
CA PRO A 94 -7.68 3.94 5.59
C PRO A 94 -8.28 2.85 6.49
N LEU A 95 -7.49 2.22 7.35
CA LEU A 95 -7.96 1.19 8.28
C LEU A 95 -8.99 1.73 9.28
N VAL A 96 -8.88 3.00 9.66
CA VAL A 96 -9.78 3.67 10.62
C VAL A 96 -10.50 4.86 9.97
N GLY A 97 -9.78 5.66 9.17
CA GLY A 97 -10.35 6.71 8.34
C GLY A 97 -10.69 8.01 9.08
N TRP A 98 -10.05 8.30 10.20
CA TRP A 98 -10.25 9.56 10.93
C TRP A 98 -9.70 10.76 10.16
N ASP A 99 -10.38 11.88 10.29
CA ASP A 99 -9.89 13.18 9.85
C ASP A 99 -9.01 13.84 10.93
N GLU A 100 -8.37 14.96 10.56
CA GLU A 100 -7.53 15.76 11.47
C GLU A 100 -8.31 16.25 12.68
N GLN A 101 -9.55 16.67 12.49
CA GLN A 101 -10.37 17.26 13.54
C GLN A 101 -10.74 16.24 14.62
N THR A 102 -11.09 15.02 14.21
CA THR A 102 -11.40 13.92 15.13
C THR A 102 -10.18 13.55 15.97
N LEU A 103 -9.01 13.40 15.31
CA LEU A 103 -7.76 13.12 16.01
C LEU A 103 -7.37 14.27 16.97
N PHE A 104 -7.48 15.52 16.50
CA PHE A 104 -7.21 16.69 17.33
C PHE A 104 -8.10 16.74 18.57
N THR A 105 -9.40 16.51 18.39
CA THR A 105 -10.37 16.51 19.50
C THR A 105 -10.02 15.48 20.56
N LEU A 106 -9.60 14.26 20.14
CA LEU A 106 -9.14 13.23 21.05
C LEU A 106 -7.83 13.61 21.76
N ALA A 107 -6.88 14.21 21.03
CA ALA A 107 -5.56 14.52 21.54
C ALA A 107 -5.53 15.79 22.40
N GLN A 108 -6.49 16.71 22.20
CA GLN A 108 -6.55 17.97 22.92
C GLN A 108 -6.82 17.76 24.41
N GLY A 109 -6.05 18.41 25.26
CA GLY A 109 -6.29 18.40 26.71
C GLY A 109 -5.88 17.12 27.43
N ARG A 110 -5.22 16.16 26.77
CA ARG A 110 -4.82 14.85 27.36
C ARG A 110 -3.73 14.96 28.44
N GLY A 111 -3.05 16.09 28.54
CA GLY A 111 -1.92 16.30 29.46
C GLY A 111 -0.77 15.33 29.18
N ARG A 112 -0.36 14.55 30.20
CA ARG A 112 0.70 13.53 30.08
C ARG A 112 0.22 12.12 29.73
N LYS A 113 -1.08 11.96 29.44
CA LYS A 113 -1.63 10.64 29.08
C LYS A 113 -1.23 10.27 27.65
N PHE A 114 -0.93 9.01 27.42
CA PHE A 114 -0.76 8.48 26.08
C PHE A 114 -2.08 8.49 25.29
N LEU A 115 -1.98 8.64 23.98
CA LEU A 115 -3.15 8.72 23.11
C LEU A 115 -4.06 7.47 23.24
N TRP A 116 -3.46 6.30 23.38
CA TRP A 116 -4.19 5.04 23.62
C TRP A 116 -4.99 5.06 24.94
N GLN A 117 -4.43 5.64 25.97
CA GLN A 117 -5.14 5.74 27.26
C GLN A 117 -6.41 6.61 27.14
N VAL A 118 -6.29 7.72 26.39
CA VAL A 118 -7.42 8.62 26.16
C VAL A 118 -8.46 7.97 25.26
N LEU A 119 -8.03 7.32 24.17
CA LEU A 119 -8.92 6.60 23.27
C LEU A 119 -9.72 5.53 24.02
N ARG A 120 -9.07 4.69 24.84
CA ARG A 120 -9.76 3.66 25.64
C ARG A 120 -10.80 4.21 26.60
N ALA A 121 -10.61 5.43 27.09
CA ALA A 121 -11.60 6.08 27.97
C ALA A 121 -12.83 6.58 27.20
N ALA A 122 -12.74 6.74 25.88
CA ALA A 122 -13.82 7.25 25.01
C ALA A 122 -14.66 6.10 24.41
N THR A 123 -14.98 5.07 25.19
CA THR A 123 -15.66 3.85 24.74
C THR A 123 -17.03 4.12 24.11
N ASP A 124 -17.79 5.07 24.63
CA ASP A 124 -19.12 5.40 24.13
C ASP A 124 -19.12 5.89 22.67
N GLN A 125 -18.02 6.54 22.25
CA GLN A 125 -17.90 7.12 20.92
C GLN A 125 -17.15 6.20 19.95
N HIS A 126 -16.21 5.39 20.44
CA HIS A 126 -15.25 4.64 19.64
C HIS A 126 -15.18 3.16 19.98
N GLY A 127 -16.23 2.59 20.56
CA GLY A 127 -16.24 1.23 21.11
C GLY A 127 -15.80 0.14 20.12
N HIS A 128 -16.25 0.20 18.86
CA HIS A 128 -15.85 -0.77 17.82
C HIS A 128 -14.35 -0.72 17.51
N LEU A 129 -13.79 0.49 17.36
CA LEU A 129 -12.37 0.68 17.14
C LEU A 129 -11.52 0.19 18.32
N ILE A 130 -11.97 0.53 19.54
CA ILE A 130 -11.30 0.10 20.77
C ILE A 130 -11.33 -1.43 20.91
N ALA A 131 -12.45 -2.08 20.57
CA ALA A 131 -12.56 -3.53 20.56
C ALA A 131 -11.60 -4.18 19.56
N MET A 132 -11.50 -3.63 18.33
CA MET A 132 -10.56 -4.09 17.32
C MET A 132 -9.11 -3.96 17.78
N LEU A 133 -8.71 -2.79 18.30
CA LEU A 133 -7.34 -2.57 18.75
C LEU A 133 -6.99 -3.41 19.99
N ASN A 134 -7.92 -3.62 20.92
CA ASN A 134 -7.73 -4.52 22.06
C ASN A 134 -7.57 -5.98 21.62
N ASP A 135 -8.37 -6.45 20.67
CA ASP A 135 -8.22 -7.80 20.12
C ASP A 135 -6.83 -7.98 19.49
N LEU A 136 -6.38 -7.02 18.67
CA LEU A 136 -5.07 -7.07 18.04
C LEU A 136 -3.92 -7.02 19.06
N LEU A 137 -4.04 -6.20 20.11
CA LEU A 137 -3.07 -6.13 21.20
C LEU A 137 -2.99 -7.47 21.97
N LEU A 138 -4.13 -8.10 22.26
CA LEU A 138 -4.16 -9.42 22.90
C LEU A 138 -3.55 -10.52 22.05
N GLN A 139 -3.65 -10.41 20.72
CA GLN A 139 -3.09 -11.38 19.79
C GLN A 139 -1.60 -11.13 19.46
N ALA A 140 -1.10 -9.92 19.67
CA ALA A 140 0.26 -9.52 19.26
C ALA A 140 1.35 -10.38 19.94
N ASP A 141 1.14 -10.88 21.14
CA ASP A 141 2.08 -11.72 21.86
C ASP A 141 2.04 -13.20 21.41
N PHE A 142 1.00 -13.63 20.72
CA PHE A 142 0.78 -15.03 20.35
C PHE A 142 0.90 -15.30 18.87
N LEU A 143 0.44 -14.37 18.01
CA LEU A 143 0.46 -14.53 16.57
C LEU A 143 1.78 -14.06 15.98
N ARG A 144 2.20 -14.73 14.90
CA ARG A 144 3.31 -14.23 14.09
C ARG A 144 2.90 -12.95 13.37
N PRO A 145 3.85 -12.05 13.02
CA PRO A 145 3.53 -10.81 12.32
C PRO A 145 2.67 -11.00 11.06
N TYR A 146 2.92 -12.05 10.29
CA TYR A 146 2.12 -12.39 9.11
C TYR A 146 0.66 -12.71 9.48
N GLU A 147 0.44 -13.55 10.48
CA GLU A 147 -0.90 -13.97 10.92
C GLU A 147 -1.69 -12.78 11.49
N LEU A 148 -0.99 -11.88 12.19
CA LEU A 148 -1.58 -10.65 12.71
C LEU A 148 -2.01 -9.71 11.58
N LEU A 149 -1.15 -9.52 10.56
CA LEU A 149 -1.50 -8.74 9.38
C LEU A 149 -2.64 -9.38 8.58
N GLU A 150 -2.63 -10.70 8.42
CA GLU A 150 -3.71 -11.42 7.74
C GLU A 150 -5.04 -11.22 8.48
N ARG A 151 -5.04 -11.22 9.81
CA ARG A 151 -6.22 -10.92 10.62
C ARG A 151 -6.73 -9.50 10.36
N VAL A 152 -5.85 -8.50 10.28
CA VAL A 152 -6.21 -7.11 9.95
C VAL A 152 -6.82 -7.03 8.55
N LEU A 153 -6.16 -7.65 7.57
CA LEU A 153 -6.54 -7.54 6.16
C LEU A 153 -7.83 -8.28 5.82
N THR A 154 -8.10 -9.41 6.49
CA THR A 154 -9.27 -10.26 6.20
C THR A 154 -10.39 -10.04 7.21
N HIS A 155 -10.15 -10.32 8.51
CA HIS A 155 -11.18 -10.27 9.54
C HIS A 155 -11.72 -8.84 9.78
N TYR A 156 -10.84 -7.84 9.77
CA TYR A 156 -11.21 -6.42 9.91
C TYR A 156 -11.38 -5.70 8.56
N ALA A 157 -11.47 -6.46 7.48
CA ALA A 157 -11.67 -5.93 6.12
C ALA A 157 -10.62 -4.88 5.68
N GLY A 158 -9.43 -4.90 6.27
CA GLY A 158 -8.36 -3.92 6.01
C GLY A 158 -7.98 -3.85 4.54
N ARG A 159 -7.94 -4.99 3.81
CA ARG A 159 -7.68 -5.02 2.37
C ARG A 159 -8.71 -4.17 1.60
N LYS A 160 -9.99 -4.33 1.90
CA LYS A 160 -11.06 -3.55 1.26
C LYS A 160 -10.94 -2.06 1.56
N LEU A 161 -10.58 -1.70 2.79
CA LEU A 161 -10.43 -0.31 3.22
C LEU A 161 -9.21 0.35 2.54
N LEU A 162 -8.06 -0.34 2.49
CA LEU A 162 -6.85 0.14 1.82
C LEU A 162 -7.07 0.31 0.32
N LEU A 163 -7.61 -0.71 -0.37
CA LEU A 163 -7.93 -0.63 -1.81
C LEU A 163 -8.95 0.45 -2.13
N GLY A 164 -9.96 0.62 -1.28
CA GLY A 164 -11.02 1.61 -1.49
C GLY A 164 -10.52 3.06 -1.47
N ARG A 165 -9.44 3.36 -0.73
CA ARG A 165 -8.88 4.71 -0.65
C ARG A 165 -7.64 4.91 -1.50
N LEU A 166 -6.79 3.91 -1.62
CA LEU A 166 -5.49 3.99 -2.32
C LEU A 166 -5.56 3.44 -3.74
N GLY A 167 -6.66 2.76 -4.12
CA GLY A 167 -6.81 2.15 -5.44
C GLY A 167 -5.78 1.07 -5.71
N GLN A 168 -5.31 1.00 -6.97
CA GLN A 168 -4.31 0.01 -7.39
C GLN A 168 -2.92 0.18 -6.73
N GLU A 169 -2.67 1.30 -6.07
CA GLU A 169 -1.42 1.51 -5.30
C GLU A 169 -1.35 0.64 -4.04
N ALA A 170 -2.46 0.03 -3.63
CA ALA A 170 -2.54 -0.85 -2.46
C ALA A 170 -2.49 -2.36 -2.81
N GLU A 171 -2.44 -2.73 -4.10
CA GLU A 171 -2.26 -4.11 -4.55
C GLU A 171 -0.78 -4.52 -4.58
#